data_30134b297c1a1714e1b1207da70cb723
#
_entry.id   30134b297c1a1714e1b1207da70cb723
#
_cell.length_a   1.000
_cell.length_b   1.000
_cell.length_c   1.000
_cell.angle_alpha   90.00
_cell.angle_beta   90.00
_cell.angle_gamma   90.00
#
_symmetry.space_group_name_H-M   'P 1'
#
loop_
_entity.id
_entity.type
_entity.pdbx_description
1 polymer ?
#
loop_
_entity_poly.entity_id
_entity_poly.type
_entity_poly.pdbx_seq_one_letter_code
_entity_poly.pdbx_strand_id
1 'polypeptide(L)'
;MSGNVSDQLYPNTASTTQGVVLMLAAVLPVMAVVSLVPVLPLLLEEFADVEGSEFLVPIAITVPALCVAIFSPLAGWLSDRVGRKNLLLFAFIVYAAIGVLPYFLADIKHIIASRVLLGVAEATIMTVATALIGDYFDGERREKWVAIQVGVASI
;
A
#
# COMPACT_ATOMS: atom_id res chain seq x y z
N MET A 1 23.06 25.50 -28.22
CA MET A 1 23.37 24.20 -27.58
C MET A 1 23.80 24.50 -26.14
N SER A 2 22.87 24.63 -25.25
CA SER A 2 23.14 24.83 -23.81
C SER A 2 22.60 23.61 -23.07
N GLY A 3 23.44 22.60 -22.94
CA GLY A 3 23.17 21.48 -22.06
C GLY A 3 23.14 22.00 -20.61
N ASN A 4 22.07 21.77 -19.92
CA ASN A 4 21.87 22.23 -18.55
C ASN A 4 22.92 21.56 -17.65
N VAL A 5 23.74 22.34 -16.95
CA VAL A 5 24.83 21.88 -16.08
C VAL A 5 24.32 20.98 -14.95
N SER A 6 23.01 21.07 -14.62
CA SER A 6 22.33 20.19 -13.64
C SER A 6 22.23 18.73 -14.10
N ASP A 7 22.19 18.46 -15.41
CA ASP A 7 22.10 17.09 -15.95
C ASP A 7 23.41 16.30 -15.83
N GLN A 8 24.54 17.01 -15.60
CA GLN A 8 25.87 16.39 -15.46
C GLN A 8 26.22 16.03 -14.00
N LEU A 9 25.57 16.66 -13.02
CA LEU A 9 25.91 16.50 -11.60
C LEU A 9 25.16 15.34 -10.93
N TYR A 10 24.02 14.93 -11.47
CA TYR A 10 23.26 13.79 -11.00
C TYR A 10 22.79 12.97 -12.21
N PRO A 11 23.58 11.98 -12.66
CA PRO A 11 23.08 11.05 -13.66
C PRO A 11 21.85 10.37 -13.06
N ASN A 12 20.68 10.68 -13.63
CA ASN A 12 19.39 10.11 -13.23
C ASN A 12 19.40 8.62 -13.62
N THR A 13 20.09 7.80 -12.81
CA THR A 13 20.39 6.39 -13.07
C THR A 13 19.25 5.48 -12.61
N ALA A 14 18.08 6.05 -12.29
CA ALA A 14 16.92 5.25 -11.94
C ALA A 14 16.52 4.37 -13.14
N SER A 15 16.74 3.08 -12.96
CA SER A 15 16.40 2.07 -13.96
C SER A 15 14.87 1.95 -14.08
N THR A 16 14.40 1.67 -15.29
CA THR A 16 12.99 1.30 -15.54
C THR A 16 12.54 0.16 -14.61
N THR A 17 13.45 -0.74 -14.25
CA THR A 17 13.20 -1.84 -13.30
C THR A 17 12.78 -1.31 -11.91
N GLN A 18 13.40 -0.24 -11.41
CA GLN A 18 13.01 0.37 -10.13
C GLN A 18 11.61 0.98 -10.20
N GLY A 19 11.27 1.64 -11.30
CA GLY A 19 9.92 2.15 -11.54
C GLY A 19 8.87 1.02 -11.55
N VAL A 20 9.15 -0.08 -12.25
CA VAL A 20 8.26 -1.24 -12.29
C VAL A 20 8.07 -1.86 -10.91
N VAL A 21 9.14 -2.03 -10.13
CA VAL A 21 9.05 -2.58 -8.76
C VAL A 21 8.21 -1.67 -7.86
N LEU A 22 8.39 -0.35 -7.93
CA LEU A 22 7.60 0.60 -7.14
C LEU A 22 6.13 0.62 -7.58
N MET A 23 5.85 0.45 -8.87
CA MET A 23 4.50 0.27 -9.36
C MET A 23 3.84 -0.99 -8.83
N LEU A 24 4.53 -2.13 -8.93
CA LEU A 24 4.01 -3.40 -8.39
C LEU A 24 3.75 -3.28 -6.89
N ALA A 25 4.64 -2.59 -6.16
CA ALA A 25 4.46 -2.30 -4.75
C ALA A 25 3.16 -1.54 -4.45
N ALA A 26 2.84 -0.54 -5.26
CA ALA A 26 1.63 0.27 -5.08
C ALA A 26 0.33 -0.47 -5.50
N VAL A 27 0.45 -1.50 -6.35
CA VAL A 27 -0.69 -2.32 -6.79
C VAL A 27 -1.11 -3.34 -5.73
N LEU A 28 -0.18 -3.85 -4.92
CA LEU A 28 -0.46 -4.90 -3.93
C LEU A 28 -1.62 -4.56 -2.99
N PRO A 29 -1.70 -3.37 -2.38
CA PRO A 29 -2.83 -2.99 -1.53
C PRO A 29 -4.16 -3.00 -2.28
N VAL A 30 -4.18 -2.53 -3.53
CA VAL A 30 -5.39 -2.50 -4.36
C VAL A 30 -5.88 -3.93 -4.63
N MET A 31 -4.97 -4.84 -4.98
CA MET A 31 -5.29 -6.25 -5.21
C MET A 31 -5.82 -6.93 -3.94
N ALA A 32 -5.31 -6.56 -2.76
CA ALA A 32 -5.82 -7.08 -1.50
C ALA A 32 -7.29 -6.72 -1.28
N VAL A 33 -7.69 -5.48 -1.55
CA VAL A 33 -9.09 -5.05 -1.44
C VAL A 33 -9.97 -5.75 -2.48
N VAL A 34 -9.56 -5.77 -3.75
CA VAL A 34 -10.32 -6.39 -4.84
C VAL A 34 -10.54 -7.88 -4.61
N SER A 35 -9.54 -8.59 -4.08
CA SER A 35 -9.64 -10.02 -3.79
C SER A 35 -10.62 -10.35 -2.67
N LEU A 36 -10.93 -9.40 -1.78
CA LEU A 36 -11.87 -9.60 -0.67
C LEU A 36 -13.34 -9.47 -1.08
N VAL A 37 -13.64 -8.74 -2.16
CA VAL A 37 -15.03 -8.53 -2.61
C VAL A 37 -15.77 -9.85 -2.87
N PRO A 38 -15.22 -10.82 -3.63
CA PRO A 38 -15.89 -12.10 -3.85
C PRO A 38 -15.95 -12.99 -2.59
N VAL A 39 -15.11 -12.72 -1.59
CA VAL A 39 -15.08 -13.49 -0.32
C VAL A 39 -16.12 -12.96 0.68
N LEU A 40 -16.65 -11.74 0.48
CA LEU A 40 -17.63 -11.12 1.37
C LEU A 40 -18.84 -12.03 1.69
N PRO A 41 -19.51 -12.65 0.71
CA PRO A 41 -20.65 -13.55 1.02
C PRO A 41 -20.25 -14.73 1.88
N LEU A 42 -19.09 -15.32 1.63
CA LEU A 42 -18.58 -16.47 2.40
C LEU A 42 -18.26 -16.07 3.85
N LEU A 43 -17.72 -14.87 4.07
CA LEU A 43 -17.47 -14.35 5.41
C LEU A 43 -18.78 -14.09 6.17
N LEU A 44 -19.79 -13.56 5.50
CA LEU A 44 -21.11 -13.35 6.11
C LEU A 44 -21.77 -14.68 6.51
N GLU A 45 -21.59 -15.72 5.72
CA GLU A 45 -22.08 -17.07 6.01
C GLU A 45 -21.30 -17.72 7.15
N GLU A 46 -19.97 -17.64 7.15
CA GLU A 46 -19.09 -18.19 8.18
C GLU A 46 -19.35 -17.56 9.57
N PHE A 47 -19.63 -16.26 9.61
CA PHE A 47 -19.86 -15.52 10.85
C PHE A 47 -21.35 -15.23 11.10
N ALA A 48 -22.28 -15.95 10.44
CA ALA A 48 -23.73 -15.74 10.58
C ALA A 48 -24.24 -15.87 12.03
N ASP A 49 -23.62 -16.75 12.81
CA ASP A 49 -23.97 -17.00 14.22
C ASP A 49 -23.40 -15.94 15.19
N VAL A 50 -22.56 -15.03 14.70
CA VAL A 50 -21.95 -13.97 15.53
C VAL A 50 -22.86 -12.76 15.56
N GLU A 51 -23.25 -12.32 16.75
CA GLU A 51 -24.07 -11.13 16.94
C GLU A 51 -23.38 -9.89 16.34
N GLY A 52 -24.07 -9.22 15.42
CA GLY A 52 -23.55 -8.02 14.73
C GLY A 52 -22.61 -8.32 13.54
N SER A 53 -22.53 -9.57 13.08
CA SER A 53 -21.69 -9.93 11.90
C SER A 53 -22.01 -9.11 10.66
N GLU A 54 -23.27 -8.71 10.46
CA GLU A 54 -23.74 -7.83 9.38
C GLU A 54 -22.97 -6.51 9.31
N PHE A 55 -22.48 -6.01 10.46
CA PHE A 55 -21.67 -4.79 10.56
C PHE A 55 -20.17 -5.11 10.64
N LEU A 56 -19.80 -6.16 11.38
CA LEU A 56 -18.39 -6.50 11.62
C LEU A 56 -17.67 -6.96 10.35
N VAL A 57 -18.35 -7.73 9.49
CA VAL A 57 -17.75 -8.23 8.24
C VAL A 57 -17.47 -7.09 7.26
N PRO A 58 -18.40 -6.18 6.94
CA PRO A 58 -18.08 -5.00 6.13
C PRO A 58 -17.00 -4.10 6.75
N ILE A 59 -16.97 -3.96 8.07
CA ILE A 59 -15.92 -3.21 8.78
C ILE A 59 -14.55 -3.86 8.52
N ALA A 60 -14.43 -5.19 8.62
CA ALA A 60 -13.18 -5.90 8.38
C ALA A 60 -12.60 -5.64 6.97
N ILE A 61 -13.46 -5.36 5.98
CA ILE A 61 -13.06 -5.06 4.60
C ILE A 61 -12.69 -3.57 4.43
N THR A 62 -13.42 -2.66 5.09
CA THR A 62 -13.27 -1.21 4.89
C THR A 62 -12.22 -0.57 5.78
N VAL A 63 -11.91 -1.16 6.94
CA VAL A 63 -10.94 -0.65 7.90
C VAL A 63 -9.54 -0.41 7.30
N PRO A 64 -8.97 -1.26 6.44
CA PRO A 64 -7.67 -0.97 5.83
C PRO A 64 -7.67 0.36 5.07
N ALA A 65 -8.70 0.64 4.27
CA ALA A 65 -8.80 1.90 3.51
C ALA A 65 -8.88 3.12 4.44
N LEU A 66 -9.61 3.01 5.55
CA LEU A 66 -9.67 4.06 6.58
C LEU A 66 -8.29 4.28 7.22
N CYS A 67 -7.58 3.20 7.53
CA CYS A 67 -6.22 3.27 8.06
C CYS A 67 -5.26 3.94 7.06
N VAL A 68 -5.36 3.65 5.77
CA VAL A 68 -4.58 4.32 4.73
C VAL A 68 -4.83 5.84 4.78
N ALA A 69 -6.08 6.27 4.84
CA ALA A 69 -6.41 7.69 4.88
C ALA A 69 -5.82 8.40 6.12
N ILE A 70 -5.88 7.75 7.29
CA ILE A 70 -5.43 8.34 8.56
C ILE A 70 -3.90 8.28 8.70
N PHE A 71 -3.26 7.16 8.34
CA PHE A 71 -1.86 6.92 8.62
C PHE A 71 -0.91 7.33 7.49
N SER A 72 -1.38 7.68 6.28
CA SER A 72 -0.52 8.14 5.19
C SER A 72 0.33 9.38 5.55
N PRO A 73 -0.21 10.42 6.20
CA PRO A 73 0.62 11.56 6.60
C PRO A 73 1.73 11.17 7.60
N LEU A 74 1.41 10.26 8.54
CA LEU A 74 2.36 9.75 9.52
C LEU A 74 3.45 8.90 8.85
N ALA A 75 3.08 8.07 7.90
CA ALA A 75 4.00 7.26 7.11
C ALA A 75 4.97 8.15 6.30
N GLY A 76 4.49 9.26 5.72
CA GLY A 76 5.31 10.25 5.04
C GLY A 76 6.35 10.86 5.97
N TRP A 77 5.91 11.37 7.11
CA TRP A 77 6.81 11.94 8.13
C TRP A 77 7.85 10.92 8.65
N LEU A 78 7.44 9.68 8.88
CA LEU A 78 8.34 8.63 9.33
C LEU A 78 9.37 8.26 8.26
N SER A 79 8.95 8.23 6.99
CA SER A 79 9.81 7.89 5.86
C SER A 79 10.98 8.87 5.69
N ASP A 80 10.74 10.15 5.99
CA ASP A 80 11.77 11.19 5.91
C ASP A 80 12.81 11.08 7.05
N ARG A 81 12.44 10.44 8.17
CA ARG A 81 13.34 10.26 9.32
C ARG A 81 14.13 8.95 9.29
N VAL A 82 13.48 7.86 8.95
CA VAL A 82 14.07 6.50 9.01
C VAL A 82 14.77 6.13 7.71
N GLY A 83 14.41 6.82 6.62
CA GLY A 83 14.86 6.52 5.27
C GLY A 83 13.85 5.66 4.49
N ARG A 84 13.46 6.16 3.33
CA ARG A 84 12.36 5.63 2.50
C ARG A 84 12.51 4.15 2.15
N LYS A 85 13.71 3.74 1.70
CA LYS A 85 13.99 2.36 1.30
C LYS A 85 13.83 1.36 2.43
N ASN A 86 14.40 1.68 3.60
CA ASN A 86 14.37 0.78 4.75
C ASN A 86 12.96 0.65 5.32
N LEU A 87 12.23 1.77 5.38
CA LEU A 87 10.84 1.77 5.82
C LEU A 87 9.94 0.97 4.87
N LEU A 88 10.14 1.10 3.55
CA LEU A 88 9.39 0.33 2.55
C LEU A 88 9.63 -1.18 2.70
N LEU A 89 10.90 -1.59 2.85
CA LEU A 89 11.23 -3.02 3.05
C LEU A 89 10.62 -3.57 4.34
N PHE A 90 10.69 -2.81 5.42
CA PHE A 90 10.06 -3.18 6.68
C PHE A 90 8.54 -3.31 6.54
N ALA A 91 7.90 -2.35 5.87
CA ALA A 91 6.46 -2.37 5.62
C ALA A 91 6.03 -3.59 4.79
N PHE A 92 6.82 -4.02 3.80
CA PHE A 92 6.55 -5.25 3.04
C PHE A 92 6.62 -6.51 3.89
N ILE A 93 7.62 -6.61 4.78
CA ILE A 93 7.75 -7.76 5.69
C ILE A 93 6.54 -7.83 6.61
N VAL A 94 6.16 -6.69 7.20
CA VAL A 94 5.00 -6.57 8.08
C VAL A 94 3.71 -6.90 7.32
N TYR A 95 3.55 -6.36 6.10
CA TYR A 95 2.40 -6.63 5.24
C TYR A 95 2.25 -8.12 4.92
N ALA A 96 3.35 -8.78 4.52
CA ALA A 96 3.35 -10.20 4.22
C ALA A 96 3.01 -11.07 5.46
N ALA A 97 3.60 -10.75 6.61
CA ALA A 97 3.34 -11.47 7.86
C ALA A 97 1.88 -11.32 8.32
N ILE A 98 1.35 -10.09 8.31
CA ILE A 98 -0.01 -9.81 8.77
C ILE A 98 -1.04 -10.29 7.74
N GLY A 99 -0.73 -10.24 6.44
CA GLY A 99 -1.63 -10.70 5.38
C GLY A 99 -2.03 -12.17 5.51
N VAL A 100 -1.17 -12.99 6.10
CA VAL A 100 -1.44 -14.42 6.33
C VAL A 100 -2.22 -14.67 7.64
N LEU A 101 -2.20 -13.72 8.58
CA LEU A 101 -2.79 -13.87 9.91
C LEU A 101 -4.27 -14.31 9.90
N PRO A 102 -5.15 -13.74 9.06
CA PRO A 102 -6.56 -14.11 9.06
C PRO A 102 -6.84 -15.60 8.84
N TYR A 103 -5.92 -16.30 8.15
CA TYR A 103 -6.05 -17.75 7.95
C TYR A 103 -5.99 -18.55 9.26
N PHE A 104 -5.33 -18.01 10.28
CA PHE A 104 -5.17 -18.65 11.59
C PHE A 104 -6.15 -18.13 12.66
N LEU A 105 -6.97 -17.13 12.31
CA LEU A 105 -7.87 -16.46 13.24
C LEU A 105 -9.31 -16.92 13.01
N ALA A 106 -9.94 -17.44 14.04
CA ALA A 106 -11.32 -17.88 14.02
C ALA A 106 -12.32 -16.81 14.51
N ASP A 107 -11.84 -15.74 15.14
CA ASP A 107 -12.68 -14.67 15.69
C ASP A 107 -12.64 -13.43 14.80
N ILE A 108 -13.81 -12.93 14.41
CA ILE A 108 -13.96 -11.75 13.55
C ILE A 108 -13.30 -10.49 14.15
N LYS A 109 -13.27 -10.34 15.47
CA LYS A 109 -12.64 -9.20 16.14
C LYS A 109 -11.11 -9.23 15.98
N HIS A 110 -10.51 -10.40 16.06
CA HIS A 110 -9.08 -10.58 15.80
C HIS A 110 -8.75 -10.38 14.32
N ILE A 111 -9.65 -10.80 13.42
CA ILE A 111 -9.53 -10.52 11.99
C ILE A 111 -9.55 -9.01 11.76
N ILE A 112 -10.49 -8.25 12.34
CA ILE A 112 -10.55 -6.79 12.23
C ILE A 112 -9.25 -6.15 12.77
N ALA A 113 -8.74 -6.59 13.91
CA ALA A 113 -7.48 -6.08 14.45
C ALA A 113 -6.30 -6.31 13.49
N SER A 114 -6.23 -7.50 12.86
CA SER A 114 -5.22 -7.78 11.84
C SER A 114 -5.37 -6.86 10.62
N ARG A 115 -6.60 -6.50 10.22
CA ARG A 115 -6.87 -5.57 9.12
C ARG A 115 -6.45 -4.13 9.42
N VAL A 116 -6.57 -3.69 10.66
CA VAL A 116 -6.03 -2.39 11.10
C VAL A 116 -4.51 -2.35 10.90
N LEU A 117 -3.81 -3.38 11.39
CA LEU A 117 -2.35 -3.46 11.22
C LEU A 117 -1.94 -3.55 9.75
N LEU A 118 -2.69 -4.31 8.95
CA LEU A 118 -2.48 -4.41 7.50
C LEU A 118 -2.64 -3.03 6.85
N GLY A 119 -3.68 -2.28 7.18
CA GLY A 119 -3.92 -0.95 6.65
C GLY A 119 -2.83 0.06 7.00
N VAL A 120 -2.19 -0.04 8.17
CA VAL A 120 -1.01 0.77 8.52
C VAL A 120 0.19 0.43 7.63
N ALA A 121 0.41 -0.86 7.35
CA ALA A 121 1.46 -1.29 6.42
C ALA A 121 1.17 -0.83 4.99
N GLU A 122 -0.08 -0.93 4.54
CA GLU A 122 -0.54 -0.42 3.24
C GLU A 122 -0.34 1.10 3.09
N ALA A 123 -0.73 1.88 4.09
CA ALA A 123 -0.49 3.32 4.13
C ALA A 123 1.00 3.64 3.93
N THR A 124 1.86 2.89 4.61
CA THR A 124 3.32 3.06 4.52
C THR A 124 3.82 2.70 3.12
N ILE A 125 3.41 1.56 2.57
CA ILE A 125 3.83 1.11 1.23
C ILE A 125 3.41 2.14 0.16
N MET A 126 2.14 2.54 0.14
CA MET A 126 1.61 3.47 -0.86
C MET A 126 2.31 4.83 -0.79
N THR A 127 2.43 5.40 0.42
CA THR A 127 3.03 6.72 0.62
C THR A 127 4.51 6.72 0.25
N VAL A 128 5.26 5.73 0.72
CA VAL A 128 6.71 5.65 0.50
C VAL A 128 7.05 5.28 -0.95
N ALA A 129 6.27 4.39 -1.59
CA ALA A 129 6.46 4.06 -3.00
C ALA A 129 6.25 5.29 -3.89
N THR A 130 5.19 6.08 -3.64
CA THR A 130 4.93 7.33 -4.37
C THR A 130 6.04 8.36 -4.13
N ALA A 131 6.53 8.49 -2.91
CA ALA A 131 7.65 9.39 -2.59
C ALA A 131 8.95 8.96 -3.30
N LEU A 132 9.26 7.66 -3.35
CA LEU A 132 10.43 7.14 -4.07
C LEU A 132 10.34 7.34 -5.58
N ILE A 133 9.13 7.27 -6.17
CA ILE A 133 8.95 7.63 -7.58
C ILE A 133 9.33 9.11 -7.78
N GLY A 134 8.93 9.99 -6.85
CA GLY A 134 9.30 11.40 -6.87
C GLY A 134 10.80 11.65 -6.75
N ASP A 135 11.53 10.80 -5.99
CA ASP A 135 12.98 10.92 -5.82
C ASP A 135 13.78 10.36 -7.00
N TYR A 136 13.28 9.30 -7.61
CA TYR A 136 14.02 8.58 -8.66
C TYR A 136 13.76 9.10 -10.06
N PHE A 137 12.66 9.78 -10.28
CA PHE A 137 12.26 10.25 -11.60
C PHE A 137 11.92 11.74 -11.58
N ASP A 138 12.42 12.48 -12.57
CA ASP A 138 12.18 13.92 -12.76
C ASP A 138 11.35 14.20 -14.01
N GLY A 139 10.70 15.38 -14.06
CA GLY A 139 9.99 15.90 -15.22
C GLY A 139 8.94 14.91 -15.78
N GLU A 140 8.93 14.76 -17.10
CA GLU A 140 7.98 13.89 -17.82
C GLU A 140 8.02 12.43 -17.38
N ARG A 141 9.19 11.92 -16.95
CA ARG A 141 9.32 10.53 -16.47
C ARG A 141 8.57 10.33 -15.16
N ARG A 142 8.66 11.30 -14.24
CA ARG A 142 7.92 11.29 -12.98
C ARG A 142 6.42 11.34 -13.23
N GLU A 143 5.97 12.27 -14.08
CA GLU A 143 4.55 12.39 -14.42
C GLU A 143 4.00 11.10 -15.04
N LYS A 144 4.75 10.47 -15.93
CA LYS A 144 4.39 9.19 -16.55
C LYS A 144 4.24 8.08 -15.52
N TRP A 145 5.20 7.93 -14.59
CA TRP A 145 5.14 6.88 -13.57
C TRP A 145 4.00 7.10 -12.58
N VAL A 146 3.77 8.35 -12.15
CA VAL A 146 2.64 8.69 -11.27
C VAL A 146 1.31 8.47 -12.00
N ALA A 147 1.19 8.86 -13.26
CA ALA A 147 -0.03 8.63 -14.05
C ALA A 147 -0.34 7.13 -14.19
N ILE A 148 0.66 6.30 -14.45
CA ILE A 148 0.50 4.85 -14.54
C ILE A 148 0.08 4.28 -13.16
N GLN A 149 0.71 4.72 -12.06
CA GLN A 149 0.37 4.30 -10.71
C GLN A 149 -1.10 4.61 -10.37
N VAL A 150 -1.54 5.83 -10.64
CA VAL A 150 -2.95 6.25 -10.43
C VAL A 150 -3.89 5.47 -11.34
N GLY A 151 -3.52 5.28 -12.61
CA GLY A 151 -4.32 4.51 -13.57
C GLY A 151 -4.52 3.06 -13.14
N VAL A 152 -3.48 2.40 -12.66
CA VAL A 152 -3.57 1.01 -12.17
C VAL A 152 -4.35 0.92 -10.85
N ALA A 153 -4.25 1.94 -9.99
CA ALA A 153 -5.03 1.98 -8.75
C ALA A 153 -6.53 2.27 -8.97
N SER A 154 -6.93 2.68 -10.18
CA SER A 154 -8.32 3.04 -10.51
C SER A 154 -9.12 1.90 -11.15
N ILE A 155 -8.48 0.75 -11.43
CA ILE A 155 -9.09 -0.44 -12.03
C ILE A 155 -9.62 -1.36 -10.93
#